data_5b956e2b162471ad06e29b8076423a0e
#
_entry.id   5b956e2b162471ad06e29b8076423a0e
#
_cell.length_a   1.000
_cell.length_b   1.000
_cell.length_c   1.000
_cell.angle_alpha   90.00
_cell.angle_beta   90.00
_cell.angle_gamma   90.00
#
_symmetry.space_group_name_H-M   'P 1'
#
loop_
_entity.id
_entity.type
_entity.pdbx_description
1 polymer ?
#
loop_
_entity_poly.entity_id
_entity_poly.type
_entity_poly.pdbx_seq_one_letter_code
_entity_poly.pdbx_strand_id
1 'polypeptide(L)'
;PLSWYSGLIIFLIFIXTAFMGYVLPWGQMSFWGATXITNLLYFIPGLINWVXGGFIINDPTLKRFFILHFIFPFVALAIVFIHIFFLHIHGSTNPGGYDTPLKIPFYPNLLTLDVKGFNYILVIXLFQSLFGIA
;
A
#
# COMPACT_ATOMS: atom_id res chain seq x y z
N PRO A 1 -17.90 0.33 10.07
CA PRO A 1 -17.80 0.49 8.61
C PRO A 1 -16.70 1.45 8.18
N LEU A 2 -16.39 2.49 8.98
CA LEU A 2 -15.34 3.42 8.59
C LEU A 2 -13.97 2.74 8.55
N SER A 3 -13.71 1.80 9.48
CA SER A 3 -12.47 1.04 9.45
C SER A 3 -12.39 0.21 8.17
N TRP A 4 -13.51 -0.39 7.77
CA TRP A 4 -13.52 -1.21 6.58
C TRP A 4 -13.27 -0.37 5.33
N TYR A 5 -13.93 0.78 5.24
CA TYR A 5 -13.75 1.65 4.07
C TYR A 5 -12.33 2.20 3.99
N SER A 6 -11.77 2.64 5.11
CA SER A 6 -10.41 3.15 5.09
C SER A 6 -9.42 2.04 4.74
N GLY A 7 -9.64 0.83 5.23
CA GLY A 7 -8.79 -0.29 4.87
C GLY A 7 -8.87 -0.62 3.39
N LEU A 8 -10.05 -0.51 2.80
CA LEU A 8 -10.21 -0.74 1.37
C LEU A 8 -9.43 0.30 0.57
N ILE A 9 -9.48 1.55 1.00
CA ILE A 9 -8.71 2.61 0.33
C ILE A 9 -7.21 2.32 0.43
N ILE A 10 -6.75 1.91 1.60
CA ILE A 10 -5.33 1.56 1.77
C ILE A 10 -4.94 0.43 0.83
N PHE A 11 -5.78 -0.58 0.73
CA PHE A 11 -5.54 -1.71 -0.15
C PHE A 11 -5.39 -1.26 -1.60
N LEU A 12 -6.29 -0.39 -2.05
CA LEU A 12 -6.24 0.10 -3.42
C LEU A 12 -4.99 0.94 -3.66
N ILE A 13 -4.60 1.77 -2.69
CA ILE A 13 -3.40 2.59 -2.83
C ILE A 13 -2.16 1.70 -2.91
N PHE A 14 -2.09 0.65 -2.12
CA PHE A 14 -0.94 -0.26 -2.17
C PHE A 14 -0.89 -1.02 -3.50
N ILE A 15 -2.02 -1.40 -4.03
CA ILE A 15 -2.04 -2.03 -5.35
C ILE A 15 -1.46 -1.08 -6.41
N UNK A 16 -1.73 0.01 -6.32
CA UNK A 16 -1.33 0.89 -7.18
C UNK A 16 0.02 1.17 -7.10
N THR A 17 0.39 1.37 -5.93
CA THR A 17 1.79 1.65 -5.67
C THR A 17 2.70 0.52 -6.16
N ALA A 18 2.33 -0.68 -5.86
CA ALA A 18 3.11 -1.84 -6.28
C ALA A 18 3.15 -1.96 -7.80
N PHE A 19 2.05 -1.71 -8.45
CA PHE A 19 1.99 -1.76 -9.90
C PHE A 19 2.94 -0.72 -10.52
N MET A 20 2.88 0.51 -10.03
CA MET A 20 3.76 1.55 -10.56
C MET A 20 5.22 1.22 -10.31
N GLY A 21 5.52 0.65 -9.15
CA GLY A 21 6.89 0.25 -8.85
C GLY A 21 7.40 -0.85 -9.77
N TYR A 22 6.52 -1.78 -10.14
CA TYR A 22 6.92 -2.84 -11.06
C TYR A 22 7.23 -2.29 -12.46
N VAL A 23 6.52 -1.23 -12.86
CA VAL A 23 6.71 -0.63 -14.18
C VAL A 23 8.02 0.17 -14.24
N LEU A 24 8.47 0.75 -13.13
CA LEU A 24 9.60 1.68 -13.15
C LEU A 24 10.90 1.11 -13.71
N PRO A 25 11.28 -0.17 -13.47
CA PRO A 25 12.50 -0.69 -14.08
C PRO A 25 12.47 -0.74 -15.59
N TRP A 26 11.29 -0.68 -16.19
CA TRP A 26 11.11 -0.56 -17.63
C TRP A 26 11.71 -1.72 -18.41
N GLY A 27 11.53 -2.91 -17.87
CA GLY A 27 11.86 -4.10 -18.62
C GLY A 27 10.73 -4.47 -19.57
N GLN A 28 10.92 -5.53 -20.31
CA GLN A 28 9.90 -5.98 -21.24
C GLN A 28 8.63 -6.40 -20.51
N MET A 29 8.76 -7.09 -19.39
CA MET A 29 7.58 -7.48 -18.62
C MET A 29 6.92 -6.25 -17.98
N SER A 30 7.73 -5.24 -17.61
CA SER A 30 7.14 -3.99 -17.11
C SER A 30 6.26 -3.33 -18.17
N PHE A 31 6.77 -3.26 -19.41
CA PHE A 31 6.03 -2.65 -20.49
C PHE A 31 4.73 -3.40 -20.78
N TRP A 32 4.81 -4.72 -20.95
CA TRP A 32 3.63 -5.48 -21.28
C TRP A 32 2.65 -5.58 -20.12
N GLY A 33 3.17 -5.66 -18.90
CA GLY A 33 2.32 -5.66 -17.72
C GLY A 33 1.57 -4.34 -17.56
N ALA A 34 2.25 -3.23 -17.82
CA ALA A 34 1.61 -1.92 -17.73
C ALA A 34 0.51 -1.82 -18.78
N THR A 35 0.78 -2.28 -20.00
CA THR A 35 -0.22 -2.24 -21.04
C THR A 35 -1.47 -3.04 -20.69
N UNK A 36 -1.19 -3.98 -20.15
CA UNK A 36 -2.11 -4.77 -19.87
C UNK A 36 -2.98 -4.34 -18.97
N ILE A 37 -2.50 -4.02 -17.90
CA ILE A 37 -3.29 -3.60 -16.75
C ILE A 37 -4.01 -2.29 -17.03
N THR A 38 -3.33 -1.34 -17.66
CA THR A 38 -4.02 -0.08 -17.98
C THR A 38 -5.14 -0.27 -18.97
N ASN A 39 -5.06 -1.28 -19.82
CA ASN A 39 -6.16 -1.55 -20.73
C ASN A 39 -7.43 -2.00 -20.02
N LEU A 40 -7.34 -2.40 -18.75
CA LEU A 40 -8.54 -2.70 -17.97
C LEU A 40 -9.39 -1.45 -17.74
N LEU A 41 -8.82 -0.27 -17.97
CA LEU A 41 -9.55 1.00 -17.83
C LEU A 41 -10.30 1.40 -19.09
N TYR A 42 -10.44 0.48 -20.04
CA TYR A 42 -11.04 0.80 -21.35
C TYR A 42 -12.48 1.31 -21.22
N PHE A 43 -13.16 0.94 -20.16
CA PHE A 43 -14.57 1.31 -20.01
C PHE A 43 -14.77 2.78 -19.70
N ILE A 44 -13.71 3.52 -19.40
CA ILE A 44 -13.80 4.96 -19.17
C ILE A 44 -13.15 5.65 -20.35
N PRO A 45 -13.93 6.37 -21.19
CA PRO A 45 -13.36 6.97 -22.41
C PRO A 45 -12.22 7.92 -22.11
N GLY A 46 -11.12 7.75 -22.79
CA GLY A 46 -9.96 8.63 -22.66
C GLY A 46 -9.10 8.43 -21.45
N LEU A 47 -9.50 7.58 -20.51
CA LEU A 47 -8.71 7.40 -19.29
C LEU A 47 -7.38 6.74 -19.61
N ILE A 48 -7.36 5.77 -20.51
CA ILE A 48 -6.10 5.09 -20.84
C ILE A 48 -5.12 6.08 -21.46
N ASN A 49 -5.59 6.92 -22.40
CA ASN A 49 -4.72 7.92 -23.01
C ASN A 49 -4.22 8.92 -21.99
N TRP A 50 -5.05 9.30 -21.06
CA TRP A 50 -4.65 10.23 -20.02
C TRP A 50 -3.60 9.64 -19.10
N VAL A 51 -3.79 8.41 -18.68
CA VAL A 51 -2.85 7.71 -17.82
C VAL A 51 -1.53 7.46 -18.54
N UNK A 52 -1.61 7.09 -19.67
CA UNK A 52 -0.63 6.83 -20.29
C UNK A 52 0.04 7.82 -20.80
N GLY A 53 -0.42 8.97 -20.87
CA GLY A 53 0.18 10.12 -21.47
C GLY A 53 0.33 10.04 -22.98
N GLY A 54 -0.42 9.17 -23.58
CA GLY A 54 -0.39 8.96 -25.03
C GLY A 54 -1.11 7.69 -25.36
N PHE A 55 -1.00 7.27 -26.61
CA PHE A 55 -1.69 6.04 -27.02
C PHE A 55 -0.97 4.78 -26.54
N ILE A 56 0.31 4.88 -26.26
CA ILE A 56 1.07 3.73 -25.73
C ILE A 56 1.87 4.20 -24.53
N ILE A 57 2.35 3.22 -23.77
CA ILE A 57 3.17 3.48 -22.59
C ILE A 57 4.54 3.99 -23.05
N ASN A 58 4.94 5.14 -22.54
CA ASN A 58 6.21 5.75 -22.96
C ASN A 58 6.78 6.59 -21.83
N ASP A 59 7.71 7.49 -22.15
CA ASP A 59 8.40 8.32 -21.17
C ASP A 59 7.48 9.13 -20.27
N PRO A 60 6.47 9.84 -20.79
CA PRO A 60 5.58 10.56 -19.88
C PRO A 60 4.89 9.66 -18.88
N THR A 61 4.50 8.45 -19.30
CA THR A 61 3.91 7.48 -18.37
C THR A 61 4.90 7.13 -17.26
N LEU A 62 6.14 6.86 -17.64
CA LEU A 62 7.15 6.46 -16.68
C LEU A 62 7.45 7.56 -15.69
N LYS A 63 7.52 8.81 -16.16
CA LYS A 63 7.80 9.94 -15.29
C LYS A 63 6.69 10.15 -14.28
N ARG A 64 5.42 10.11 -14.70
CA ARG A 64 4.33 10.28 -13.75
C ARG A 64 4.22 9.10 -12.80
N PHE A 65 4.56 7.90 -13.25
CA PHE A 65 4.56 6.74 -12.35
C PHE A 65 5.66 6.88 -11.29
N PHE A 66 6.81 7.43 -11.65
CA PHE A 66 7.86 7.66 -10.68
C PHE A 66 7.41 8.62 -9.59
N ILE A 67 6.78 9.72 -9.99
CA ILE A 67 6.31 10.71 -9.02
C ILE A 67 5.23 10.11 -8.12
N LEU A 68 4.27 9.40 -8.70
CA LEU A 68 3.18 8.82 -7.92
C LEU A 68 3.67 7.70 -7.03
N HIS A 69 4.61 6.91 -7.50
CA HIS A 69 5.16 5.84 -6.67
C HIS A 69 5.93 6.40 -5.48
N PHE A 70 6.52 7.58 -5.64
CA PHE A 70 7.17 8.25 -4.52
C PHE A 70 6.16 8.78 -3.51
N ILE A 71 5.06 9.35 -3.99
CA ILE A 71 4.09 10.05 -3.13
C ILE A 71 3.11 9.09 -2.47
N PHE A 72 2.63 8.08 -3.16
CA PHE A 72 1.55 7.22 -2.67
C PHE A 72 1.85 6.53 -1.34
N PRO A 73 3.07 6.05 -1.08
CA PRO A 73 3.32 5.45 0.23
C PRO A 73 3.12 6.42 1.38
N PHE A 74 3.43 7.70 1.19
CA PHE A 74 3.20 8.68 2.25
C PHE A 74 1.71 8.94 2.46
N VAL A 75 0.94 8.98 1.38
CA VAL A 75 -0.52 9.09 1.50
C VAL A 75 -1.07 7.87 2.22
N ALA A 76 -0.58 6.68 1.88
CA ALA A 76 -1.05 5.47 2.53
C ALA A 76 -0.73 5.50 4.02
N LEU A 77 0.43 6.01 4.40
CA LEU A 77 0.79 6.10 5.81
C LEU A 77 -0.18 6.99 6.58
N ALA A 78 -0.55 8.13 5.98
CA ALA A 78 -1.52 9.02 6.63
C ALA A 78 -2.86 8.31 6.79
N ILE A 79 -3.29 7.55 5.78
CA ILE A 79 -4.57 6.85 5.87
C ILE A 79 -4.49 5.70 6.87
N VAL A 80 -3.32 5.09 7.02
CA VAL A 80 -3.15 4.05 8.04
C VAL A 80 -3.40 4.62 9.43
N PHE A 81 -2.89 5.83 9.72
CA PHE A 81 -3.18 6.44 11.00
C PHE A 81 -4.66 6.68 11.21
N ILE A 82 -5.36 7.14 10.17
CA ILE A 82 -6.81 7.32 10.25
C ILE A 82 -7.52 5.98 10.45
N HIS A 83 -7.03 4.94 9.78
CA HIS A 83 -7.61 3.60 9.88
C HIS A 83 -7.51 3.08 11.33
N ILE A 84 -6.35 3.26 11.95
CA ILE A 84 -6.15 2.84 13.33
C ILE A 84 -7.01 3.67 14.28
N PHE A 85 -7.17 4.96 14.00
CA PHE A 85 -8.03 5.81 14.80
C PHE A 85 -9.47 5.29 14.80
N PHE A 86 -9.99 4.91 13.63
CA PHE A 86 -11.34 4.35 13.56
C PHE A 86 -11.45 3.04 14.34
N LEU A 87 -10.41 2.23 14.31
CA LEU A 87 -10.42 1.00 15.08
C LEU A 87 -10.55 1.30 16.57
N HIS A 88 -9.81 2.31 17.05
CA HIS A 88 -9.80 2.60 18.47
C HIS A 88 -11.10 3.23 18.97
N ILE A 89 -11.90 3.82 18.06
CA ILE A 89 -13.17 4.38 18.48
C ILE A 89 -14.11 3.29 18.96
N HIS A 90 -14.21 2.19 18.22
CA HIS A 90 -15.18 1.14 18.55
C HIS A 90 -14.54 -0.17 18.97
N GLY A 91 -13.24 -0.33 18.76
CA GLY A 91 -12.55 -1.57 19.08
C GLY A 91 -12.86 -2.67 18.09
N SER A 92 -12.18 -3.78 18.29
CA SER A 92 -12.33 -4.94 17.42
C SER A 92 -13.55 -5.76 17.82
N THR A 93 -14.13 -6.45 16.85
CA THR A 93 -15.25 -7.35 17.10
C THR A 93 -14.71 -8.73 17.49
N ASN A 94 -15.21 -9.25 18.60
CA ASN A 94 -14.83 -10.58 19.05
C ASN A 94 -15.47 -11.62 18.12
N PRO A 95 -14.72 -12.62 17.65
CA PRO A 95 -15.34 -13.66 16.83
C PRO A 95 -16.50 -14.38 17.51
N GLY A 96 -16.49 -14.47 18.86
CA GLY A 96 -17.60 -15.06 19.57
C GLY A 96 -18.81 -14.17 19.74
N GLY A 97 -18.69 -12.90 19.35
CA GLY A 97 -19.80 -11.96 19.44
C GLY A 97 -20.01 -11.36 20.80
N TYR A 98 -19.03 -11.45 21.69
CA TYR A 98 -19.14 -10.89 23.03
C TYR A 98 -17.83 -10.23 23.43
N ASP A 99 -17.91 -9.38 24.45
CA ASP A 99 -16.72 -8.77 25.00
C ASP A 99 -16.11 -9.65 26.07
N THR A 100 -14.80 -9.77 26.05
CA THR A 100 -14.12 -10.52 27.09
C THR A 100 -13.76 -9.57 28.25
N PRO A 101 -13.92 -10.02 29.49
CA PRO A 101 -13.52 -9.18 30.61
C PRO A 101 -12.01 -9.09 30.81
N LEU A 102 -11.26 -10.05 30.27
CA LEU A 102 -9.81 -10.00 30.40
C LEU A 102 -9.23 -9.10 29.36
N LYS A 103 -8.55 -8.05 29.79
CA LYS A 103 -7.99 -7.05 28.91
C LYS A 103 -6.56 -6.75 29.29
N ILE A 104 -5.73 -6.54 28.28
CA ILE A 104 -4.34 -6.18 28.46
C ILE A 104 -4.15 -4.73 27.98
N PRO A 105 -3.51 -3.86 28.75
CA PRO A 105 -3.34 -2.49 28.32
C PRO A 105 -2.57 -2.39 27.02
N PHE A 106 -3.03 -1.50 26.12
CA PHE A 106 -2.30 -1.27 24.89
C PHE A 106 -0.91 -0.69 25.17
N TYR A 107 -0.85 0.28 26.05
CA TYR A 107 0.41 0.87 26.48
C TYR A 107 0.68 0.47 27.92
N PRO A 108 1.83 -0.13 28.23
CA PRO A 108 2.96 -0.38 27.33
C PRO A 108 2.97 -1.76 26.69
N ASN A 109 2.04 -2.65 27.04
CA ASN A 109 2.16 -4.07 26.68
C ASN A 109 2.10 -4.29 25.18
N LEU A 110 0.97 -3.93 24.54
CA LEU A 110 0.79 -4.22 23.12
C LEU A 110 1.63 -3.29 22.26
N LEU A 111 1.79 -2.03 22.68
CA LEU A 111 2.64 -1.11 21.95
C LEU A 111 4.08 -1.59 21.91
N THR A 112 4.58 -2.12 23.04
CA THR A 112 5.94 -2.64 23.09
C THR A 112 6.11 -3.82 22.15
N LEU A 113 5.12 -4.72 22.08
CA LEU A 113 5.19 -5.86 21.19
C LEU A 113 5.20 -5.40 19.72
N ASP A 114 4.38 -4.41 19.38
CA ASP A 114 4.36 -3.89 18.01
C ASP A 114 5.68 -3.26 17.62
N VAL A 115 6.26 -2.46 18.52
CA VAL A 115 7.56 -1.82 18.27
C VAL A 115 8.64 -2.88 18.10
N LYS A 116 8.59 -3.93 18.92
CA LYS A 116 9.55 -5.03 18.81
C LYS A 116 9.44 -5.71 17.43
N GLY A 117 8.21 -5.95 16.97
CA GLY A 117 8.00 -6.55 15.66
C GLY A 117 8.54 -5.69 14.53
N PHE A 118 8.29 -4.38 14.58
CA PHE A 118 8.83 -3.47 13.58
C PHE A 118 10.35 -3.44 13.62
N ASN A 119 10.94 -3.50 14.80
CA ASN A 119 12.39 -3.53 14.92
C ASN A 119 12.98 -4.79 14.30
N TYR A 120 12.36 -5.94 14.50
CA TYR A 120 12.83 -7.18 13.88
C TYR A 120 12.79 -7.07 12.35
N ILE A 121 11.71 -6.53 11.82
CA ILE A 121 11.58 -6.37 10.37
C ILE A 121 12.66 -5.42 9.86
N LEU A 122 12.89 -4.32 10.55
CA LEU A 122 13.89 -3.35 10.16
C LEU A 122 15.29 -3.97 10.16
N VAL A 123 15.62 -4.75 11.18
CA VAL A 123 16.92 -5.42 11.26
C VAL A 123 17.10 -6.39 10.11
N ILE A 124 16.09 -7.15 9.80
CA ILE A 124 16.14 -8.08 8.67
C ILE A 124 16.40 -7.34 7.37
N UNK A 125 15.87 -6.38 7.27
CA UNK A 125 15.97 -5.62 6.20
C UNK A 125 17.26 -5.12 6.01
N LEU A 126 17.73 -4.56 7.00
CA LEU A 126 19.07 -3.99 6.96
C LEU A 126 20.13 -5.07 6.71
N PHE A 127 19.95 -6.20 7.32
CA PHE A 127 20.87 -7.31 7.08
C PHE A 127 20.85 -7.72 5.61
N GLN A 128 19.66 -7.78 5.03
CA GLN A 128 19.53 -8.11 3.62
C GLN A 128 20.22 -7.07 2.74
N SER A 129 20.08 -5.79 3.09
CA SER A 129 20.70 -4.72 2.31
C SER A 129 22.21 -4.78 2.36
N LEU A 130 22.77 -5.07 3.54
CA LEU A 130 24.21 -5.04 3.73
C LEU A 130 24.90 -6.31 3.21
N PHE A 131 24.28 -7.46 3.39
CA PHE A 131 24.93 -8.75 3.12
C PHE A 131 24.21 -9.57 2.06
N GLY A 132 23.03 -9.17 1.67
CA GLY A 132 22.28 -9.93 0.70
C GLY A 132 22.82 -9.78 -0.71
N ILE A 133 22.37 -10.65 -1.59
CA ILE A 133 22.75 -10.61 -2.99
C ILE A 133 21.85 -9.62 -3.71
N ALA A 134 22.48 -8.70 -4.42
CA ALA A 134 21.72 -7.69 -5.15
C ALA A 134 20.95 -8.31 -6.31
#